data_34c7643b14dbd64af10901ff7827d82e
#
_entry.id   34c7643b14dbd64af10901ff7827d82e
#
_cell.length_a   1.000
_cell.length_b   1.000
_cell.length_c   1.000
_cell.angle_alpha   90.00
_cell.angle_beta   90.00
_cell.angle_gamma   90.00
#
_symmetry.space_group_name_H-M   'P 1'
#
loop_
_entity.id
_entity.type
_entity.pdbx_description
1 polymer ?
#
loop_
_entity_poly.entity_id
_entity_poly.type
_entity_poly.pdbx_seq_one_letter_code
_entity_poly.pdbx_strand_id
1 'polypeptide(L)'
;MARRPDRLDALAAEIDQAGGTALVVDADITDRTQAEAAVQQTVERFGGLDTLVNNAGLMLLGPVVGADTQEWDRMLASNAQGLLSTTRAALPQLLEAAEAGPRRVADIVNISSIAGRVAWNGYSVYSLTKFGVRGFTESLRQEVTQRHVRVGVLEPGGVATELGSHNKPEVRNQMIDPFLEQTEVLVPEDIADGVAYMVTRPRHIAIGELWIMPTDQV
;
A
#
# COMPACT_ATOMS: atom_id res chain seq x y z
N MET A 1 -8.03 7.18 -4.07
CA MET A 1 -7.48 7.25 -5.44
C MET A 1 -7.32 5.84 -5.99
N ALA A 2 -7.90 5.52 -7.14
CA ALA A 2 -7.75 4.26 -7.86
C ALA A 2 -8.30 4.41 -9.29
N ARG A 3 -8.26 3.33 -10.10
CA ARG A 3 -8.68 3.30 -11.52
C ARG A 3 -10.11 2.78 -11.76
N ARG A 4 -10.87 2.50 -10.72
CA ARG A 4 -12.24 1.96 -10.81
C ARG A 4 -13.20 2.93 -10.12
N PRO A 5 -13.75 3.91 -10.84
CA PRO A 5 -14.57 4.97 -10.24
C PRO A 5 -15.81 4.43 -9.55
N ASP A 6 -16.48 3.42 -10.11
CA ASP A 6 -17.65 2.77 -9.52
C ASP A 6 -17.42 2.26 -8.10
N ARG A 7 -16.25 1.67 -7.85
CA ARG A 7 -15.87 1.20 -6.52
C ARG A 7 -15.47 2.33 -5.58
N LEU A 8 -14.85 3.37 -6.12
CA LEU A 8 -14.52 4.56 -5.35
C LEU A 8 -15.77 5.29 -4.90
N ASP A 9 -16.78 5.40 -5.77
CA ASP A 9 -18.06 6.03 -5.45
C ASP A 9 -18.83 5.25 -4.37
N ALA A 10 -18.82 3.90 -4.44
CA ALA A 10 -19.40 3.05 -3.41
C ALA A 10 -18.72 3.27 -2.04
N LEU A 11 -17.39 3.26 -2.01
CA LEU A 11 -16.62 3.52 -0.78
C LEU A 11 -16.85 4.95 -0.25
N ALA A 12 -16.94 5.94 -1.14
CA ALA A 12 -17.23 7.32 -0.74
C ALA A 12 -18.59 7.42 -0.05
N ALA A 13 -19.61 6.73 -0.58
CA ALA A 13 -20.92 6.68 0.03
C ALA A 13 -20.92 6.03 1.43
N GLU A 14 -20.14 4.98 1.62
CA GLU A 14 -19.96 4.35 2.94
C GLU A 14 -19.28 5.30 3.95
N ILE A 15 -18.25 6.01 3.52
CA ILE A 15 -17.56 7.01 4.35
C ILE A 15 -18.51 8.14 4.76
N ASP A 16 -19.30 8.65 3.82
CA ASP A 16 -20.27 9.72 4.08
C ASP A 16 -21.37 9.24 5.03
N GLN A 17 -21.87 8.01 4.89
CA GLN A 17 -22.83 7.40 5.82
C GLN A 17 -22.28 7.24 7.23
N ALA A 18 -20.97 7.00 7.35
CA ALA A 18 -20.28 6.95 8.64
C ALA A 18 -19.95 8.34 9.22
N GLY A 19 -20.36 9.44 8.56
CA GLY A 19 -20.13 10.81 9.01
C GLY A 19 -18.76 11.38 8.61
N GLY A 20 -18.01 10.69 7.76
CA GLY A 20 -16.77 11.18 7.18
C GLY A 20 -17.01 12.06 5.95
N THR A 21 -15.93 12.45 5.29
CA THR A 21 -16.00 13.16 4.00
C THR A 21 -14.98 12.53 3.05
N ALA A 22 -15.41 12.15 1.87
CA ALA A 22 -14.57 11.56 0.86
C ALA A 22 -14.35 12.46 -0.37
N LEU A 23 -13.21 12.29 -1.01
CA LEU A 23 -12.90 12.80 -2.35
C LEU A 23 -12.52 11.62 -3.23
N VAL A 24 -13.32 11.35 -4.24
CA VAL A 24 -12.97 10.35 -5.26
C VAL A 24 -12.02 10.99 -6.27
N VAL A 25 -10.87 10.34 -6.47
CA VAL A 25 -9.90 10.73 -7.50
C VAL A 25 -9.62 9.51 -8.37
N ASP A 26 -10.07 9.55 -9.62
CA ASP A 26 -9.68 8.55 -10.63
C ASP A 26 -8.27 8.87 -11.13
N ALA A 27 -7.32 8.02 -10.79
CA ALA A 27 -5.92 8.20 -11.15
C ALA A 27 -5.17 6.87 -11.24
N ASP A 28 -4.31 6.76 -12.24
CA ASP A 28 -3.32 5.70 -12.34
C ASP A 28 -2.00 6.18 -11.72
N ILE A 29 -1.60 5.58 -10.62
CA ILE A 29 -0.35 5.96 -9.91
C ILE A 29 0.92 5.62 -10.71
N THR A 30 0.82 4.80 -11.75
CA THR A 30 1.94 4.52 -12.65
C THR A 30 2.27 5.71 -13.56
N ASP A 31 1.31 6.63 -13.72
CA ASP A 31 1.51 7.94 -14.32
C ASP A 31 1.86 8.96 -13.21
N ARG A 32 3.09 9.46 -13.25
CA ARG A 32 3.58 10.42 -12.26
C ARG A 32 2.72 11.68 -12.21
N THR A 33 2.28 12.20 -13.34
CA THR A 33 1.48 13.42 -13.40
C THR A 33 0.12 13.22 -12.72
N GLN A 34 -0.51 12.08 -12.94
CA GLN A 34 -1.78 11.75 -12.28
C GLN A 34 -1.59 11.54 -10.77
N ALA A 35 -0.51 10.90 -10.34
CA ALA A 35 -0.19 10.74 -8.93
C ALA A 35 0.01 12.10 -8.23
N GLU A 36 0.77 13.01 -8.85
CA GLU A 36 0.99 14.38 -8.36
C GLU A 36 -0.33 15.18 -8.31
N ALA A 37 -1.12 15.11 -9.38
CA ALA A 37 -2.42 15.80 -9.44
C ALA A 37 -3.42 15.30 -8.39
N ALA A 38 -3.42 14.01 -8.09
CA ALA A 38 -4.29 13.43 -7.08
C ALA A 38 -3.94 13.91 -5.65
N VAL A 39 -2.67 14.04 -5.33
CA VAL A 39 -2.22 14.64 -4.07
C VAL A 39 -2.64 16.11 -4.02
N GLN A 40 -2.42 16.86 -5.09
CA GLN A 40 -2.80 18.27 -5.20
C GLN A 40 -4.31 18.48 -4.96
N GLN A 41 -5.16 17.70 -5.64
CA GLN A 41 -6.62 17.76 -5.45
C GLN A 41 -7.03 17.45 -4.01
N THR A 42 -6.35 16.51 -3.35
CA THR A 42 -6.60 16.19 -1.93
C THR A 42 -6.29 17.40 -1.05
N VAL A 43 -5.15 18.04 -1.25
CA VAL A 43 -4.74 19.22 -0.50
C VAL A 43 -5.69 20.40 -0.72
N GLU A 44 -6.08 20.64 -1.98
CA GLU A 44 -7.04 21.70 -2.34
C GLU A 44 -8.41 21.47 -1.69
N ARG A 45 -8.86 20.22 -1.63
CA ARG A 45 -10.18 19.87 -1.09
C ARG A 45 -10.24 19.91 0.43
N PHE A 46 -9.19 19.47 1.11
CA PHE A 46 -9.19 19.30 2.58
C PHE A 46 -8.29 20.28 3.32
N GLY A 47 -7.52 21.11 2.62
CA GLY A 47 -6.63 22.09 3.19
C GLY A 47 -5.30 21.54 3.71
N GLY A 48 -4.99 20.26 3.46
CA GLY A 48 -3.75 19.61 3.87
C GLY A 48 -3.79 18.10 3.72
N LEU A 49 -2.68 17.45 4.08
CA LEU A 49 -2.53 15.99 4.08
C LEU A 49 -1.62 15.58 5.25
N ASP A 50 -2.12 14.78 6.17
CA ASP A 50 -1.37 14.31 7.33
C ASP A 50 -1.14 12.79 7.37
N THR A 51 -1.76 12.03 6.47
CA THR A 51 -1.59 10.58 6.40
C THR A 51 -1.59 10.12 4.94
N LEU A 52 -0.57 9.38 4.55
CA LEU A 52 -0.47 8.70 3.24
C LEU A 52 -0.44 7.19 3.44
N VAL A 53 -1.33 6.46 2.78
CA VAL A 53 -1.30 5.00 2.70
C VAL A 53 -1.02 4.58 1.26
N ASN A 54 0.17 4.07 1.01
CA ASN A 54 0.56 3.48 -0.27
C ASN A 54 0.11 2.01 -0.31
N ASN A 55 -1.13 1.78 -0.69
CA ASN A 55 -1.74 0.45 -0.74
C ASN A 55 -1.81 -0.15 -2.14
N ALA A 56 -1.80 0.65 -3.18
CA ALA A 56 -1.91 0.16 -4.56
C ALA A 56 -0.79 -0.84 -4.88
N GLY A 57 -1.16 -1.97 -5.47
CA GLY A 57 -0.21 -3.03 -5.78
C GLY A 57 -0.76 -4.05 -6.76
N LEU A 58 0.15 -4.79 -7.37
CA LEU A 58 -0.11 -5.84 -8.34
C LEU A 58 0.78 -7.04 -8.02
N MET A 59 0.21 -8.24 -8.09
CA MET A 59 0.92 -9.50 -7.91
C MET A 59 0.70 -10.38 -9.15
N LEU A 60 1.75 -10.60 -9.92
CA LEU A 60 1.78 -11.50 -11.07
C LEU A 60 2.91 -12.50 -10.85
N LEU A 61 2.54 -13.74 -10.59
CA LEU A 61 3.45 -14.81 -10.21
C LEU A 61 3.82 -15.66 -11.43
N GLY A 62 4.93 -16.36 -11.32
CA GLY A 62 5.38 -17.31 -12.33
C GLY A 62 6.89 -17.50 -12.35
N PRO A 63 7.36 -18.53 -13.09
CA PRO A 63 8.79 -18.80 -13.23
C PRO A 63 9.47 -17.70 -14.06
N VAL A 64 10.75 -17.46 -13.78
CA VAL A 64 11.57 -16.50 -14.56
C VAL A 64 11.82 -17.04 -15.99
N VAL A 65 12.00 -18.35 -16.09
CA VAL A 65 12.20 -18.99 -17.40
C VAL A 65 10.91 -18.92 -18.21
N GLY A 66 10.97 -18.24 -19.36
CA GLY A 66 9.83 -18.06 -20.26
C GLY A 66 8.79 -17.03 -19.79
N ALA A 67 9.14 -16.19 -18.81
CA ALA A 67 8.24 -15.18 -18.30
C ALA A 67 7.89 -14.11 -19.35
N ASP A 68 6.68 -13.59 -19.25
CA ASP A 68 6.28 -12.36 -19.94
C ASP A 68 6.82 -11.15 -19.18
N THR A 69 7.81 -10.47 -19.74
CA THR A 69 8.45 -9.31 -19.11
C THR A 69 7.51 -8.12 -18.96
N GLN A 70 6.41 -8.04 -19.71
CA GLN A 70 5.40 -6.99 -19.52
C GLN A 70 4.70 -7.14 -18.16
N GLU A 71 4.57 -8.36 -17.63
CA GLU A 71 4.07 -8.58 -16.28
C GLU A 71 5.04 -8.00 -15.22
N TRP A 72 6.33 -8.08 -15.46
CA TRP A 72 7.37 -7.50 -14.60
C TRP A 72 7.32 -5.97 -14.61
N ASP A 73 7.24 -5.39 -15.81
CA ASP A 73 7.15 -3.93 -15.98
C ASP A 73 5.92 -3.37 -15.26
N ARG A 74 4.78 -4.05 -15.35
CA ARG A 74 3.55 -3.67 -14.65
C ARG A 74 3.70 -3.73 -13.13
N MET A 75 4.34 -4.76 -12.58
CA MET A 75 4.61 -4.85 -11.14
C MET A 75 5.56 -3.76 -10.68
N LEU A 76 6.65 -3.52 -11.40
CA LEU A 76 7.62 -2.47 -11.08
C LEU A 76 6.96 -1.08 -11.14
N ALA A 77 6.17 -0.82 -12.18
CA ALA A 77 5.47 0.44 -12.34
C ALA A 77 4.48 0.69 -11.18
N SER A 78 3.65 -0.31 -10.82
CA SER A 78 2.65 -0.16 -9.77
C SER A 78 3.26 -0.18 -8.37
N ASN A 79 4.04 -1.22 -8.04
CA ASN A 79 4.47 -1.49 -6.68
C ASN A 79 5.65 -0.63 -6.23
N ALA A 80 6.48 -0.16 -7.18
CA ALA A 80 7.66 0.65 -6.89
C ALA A 80 7.50 2.09 -7.38
N GLN A 81 7.42 2.32 -8.69
CA GLN A 81 7.41 3.69 -9.24
C GLN A 81 6.19 4.49 -8.77
N GLY A 82 5.00 3.88 -8.73
CA GLY A 82 3.78 4.53 -8.25
C GLY A 82 3.91 4.96 -6.78
N LEU A 83 4.40 4.07 -5.92
CA LEU A 83 4.66 4.36 -4.51
C LEU A 83 5.67 5.51 -4.34
N LEU A 84 6.76 5.51 -5.11
CA LEU A 84 7.74 6.60 -5.09
C LEU A 84 7.13 7.93 -5.53
N SER A 85 6.31 7.93 -6.57
CA SER A 85 5.66 9.13 -7.11
C SER A 85 4.67 9.75 -6.13
N THR A 86 3.79 8.93 -5.54
CA THR A 86 2.81 9.39 -4.53
C THR A 86 3.50 9.89 -3.27
N THR A 87 4.52 9.16 -2.79
CA THR A 87 5.28 9.56 -1.60
C THR A 87 5.99 10.89 -1.81
N ARG A 88 6.68 11.05 -2.96
CA ARG A 88 7.38 12.31 -3.28
C ARG A 88 6.42 13.49 -3.36
N ALA A 89 5.26 13.30 -3.97
CA ALA A 89 4.25 14.35 -4.09
C ALA A 89 3.64 14.74 -2.74
N ALA A 90 3.37 13.76 -1.87
CA ALA A 90 2.74 13.98 -0.56
C ALA A 90 3.71 14.53 0.50
N LEU A 91 5.01 14.24 0.38
CA LEU A 91 5.98 14.51 1.44
C LEU A 91 6.04 15.97 1.92
N PRO A 92 5.98 17.00 1.06
CA PRO A 92 5.96 18.40 1.51
C PRO A 92 4.78 18.69 2.45
N GLN A 93 3.59 18.20 2.13
CA GLN A 93 2.37 18.40 2.92
C GLN A 93 2.42 17.65 4.24
N LEU A 94 2.95 16.42 4.24
CA LEU A 94 3.14 15.63 5.45
C LEU A 94 4.14 16.31 6.41
N LEU A 95 5.20 16.89 5.90
CA LEU A 95 6.16 17.66 6.70
C LEU A 95 5.51 18.90 7.29
N GLU A 96 4.70 19.63 6.53
CA GLU A 96 3.94 20.78 7.01
C GLU A 96 2.92 20.37 8.08
N ALA A 97 2.18 19.28 7.87
CA ALA A 97 1.23 18.75 8.84
C ALA A 97 1.90 18.31 10.15
N ALA A 98 3.08 17.70 10.07
CA ALA A 98 3.87 17.34 11.25
C ALA A 98 4.41 18.54 12.01
N GLU A 99 4.71 19.64 11.32
CA GLU A 99 5.26 20.87 11.91
C GLU A 99 4.17 21.80 12.46
N ALA A 100 3.08 22.01 11.72
CA ALA A 100 2.06 23.01 12.01
C ALA A 100 0.65 22.45 12.26
N GLY A 101 0.37 21.24 11.81
CA GLY A 101 -0.96 20.61 11.94
C GLY A 101 -1.36 20.30 13.40
N PRO A 102 -2.64 20.04 13.65
CA PRO A 102 -3.18 19.85 15.00
C PRO A 102 -2.63 18.59 15.69
N ARG A 103 -2.29 17.55 14.95
CA ARG A 103 -1.70 16.32 15.50
C ARG A 103 -0.22 16.46 15.83
N ARG A 104 0.48 17.41 15.22
CA ARG A 104 1.94 17.63 15.34
C ARG A 104 2.76 16.38 14.99
N VAL A 105 2.20 15.54 14.12
CA VAL A 105 2.78 14.31 13.55
C VAL A 105 2.05 13.99 12.27
N ALA A 106 2.77 13.42 11.30
CA ALA A 106 2.19 12.89 10.07
C ALA A 106 2.65 11.44 9.85
N ASP A 107 1.94 10.71 9.01
CA ASP A 107 2.15 9.28 8.81
C ASP A 107 2.29 8.89 7.34
N ILE A 108 3.22 7.99 7.07
CA ILE A 108 3.28 7.22 5.81
C ILE A 108 3.22 5.75 6.17
N VAL A 109 2.23 5.03 5.64
CA VAL A 109 2.13 3.58 5.76
C VAL A 109 2.27 2.96 4.36
N ASN A 110 3.31 2.20 4.16
CA ASN A 110 3.56 1.46 2.92
C ASN A 110 3.10 0.02 3.08
N ILE A 111 2.19 -0.45 2.20
CA ILE A 111 1.74 -1.84 2.23
C ILE A 111 2.70 -2.70 1.42
N SER A 112 3.52 -3.46 2.14
CA SER A 112 4.40 -4.46 1.55
C SER A 112 3.70 -5.83 1.48
N SER A 113 4.31 -6.86 1.98
CA SER A 113 3.83 -8.24 2.03
C SER A 113 4.81 -9.07 2.85
N ILE A 114 4.38 -10.25 3.33
CA ILE A 114 5.29 -11.30 3.77
C ILE A 114 6.33 -11.64 2.68
N ALA A 115 5.98 -11.52 1.39
CA ALA A 115 6.89 -11.67 0.25
C ALA A 115 7.98 -10.57 0.17
N GLY A 116 7.94 -9.56 1.04
CA GLY A 116 9.01 -8.60 1.29
C GLY A 116 10.04 -9.07 2.33
N ARG A 117 9.85 -10.26 2.93
CA ARG A 117 10.74 -10.91 3.91
C ARG A 117 11.19 -12.28 3.49
N VAL A 118 10.28 -13.04 2.90
CA VAL A 118 10.54 -14.39 2.43
C VAL A 118 10.28 -14.46 0.93
N ALA A 119 11.15 -15.12 0.20
CA ALA A 119 11.00 -15.34 -1.24
C ALA A 119 10.71 -16.81 -1.51
N TRP A 120 9.68 -17.06 -2.34
CA TRP A 120 9.30 -18.40 -2.76
C TRP A 120 9.50 -18.58 -4.27
N ASN A 121 9.54 -19.82 -4.72
CA ASN A 121 9.55 -20.14 -6.14
C ASN A 121 8.33 -19.50 -6.84
N GLY A 122 8.58 -18.84 -7.97
CA GLY A 122 7.54 -18.12 -8.72
C GLY A 122 7.21 -16.71 -8.22
N TYR A 123 7.77 -16.26 -7.10
CA TYR A 123 7.54 -14.92 -6.54
C TYR A 123 8.63 -13.89 -6.88
N SER A 124 9.61 -14.22 -7.71
CA SER A 124 10.87 -13.47 -7.89
C SER A 124 10.70 -11.97 -8.04
N VAL A 125 9.93 -11.49 -9.01
CA VAL A 125 9.76 -10.04 -9.26
C VAL A 125 8.79 -9.41 -8.28
N TYR A 126 7.74 -10.13 -7.86
CA TYR A 126 6.88 -9.65 -6.79
C TYR A 126 7.67 -9.42 -5.50
N SER A 127 8.46 -10.41 -5.07
CA SER A 127 9.35 -10.26 -3.92
C SER A 127 10.36 -9.14 -4.09
N LEU A 128 10.99 -8.99 -5.26
CA LEU A 128 11.87 -7.86 -5.55
C LEU A 128 11.18 -6.52 -5.24
N THR A 129 9.93 -6.33 -5.68
CA THR A 129 9.20 -5.09 -5.41
C THR A 129 8.91 -4.91 -3.92
N LYS A 130 8.50 -5.97 -3.22
CA LYS A 130 8.10 -5.90 -1.81
C LYS A 130 9.29 -5.78 -0.85
N PHE A 131 10.43 -6.42 -1.14
CA PHE A 131 11.70 -6.14 -0.45
C PHE A 131 12.16 -4.70 -0.71
N GLY A 132 12.01 -4.20 -1.95
CA GLY A 132 12.33 -2.83 -2.31
C GLY A 132 11.51 -1.81 -1.52
N VAL A 133 10.20 -2.03 -1.38
CA VAL A 133 9.31 -1.18 -0.57
C VAL A 133 9.80 -1.11 0.88
N ARG A 134 10.20 -2.24 1.45
CA ARG A 134 10.71 -2.29 2.82
C ARG A 134 12.02 -1.50 2.99
N GLY A 135 12.98 -1.69 2.08
CA GLY A 135 14.23 -0.93 2.09
C GLY A 135 14.03 0.57 1.92
N PHE A 136 13.15 0.97 0.99
CA PHE A 136 12.76 2.37 0.81
C PHE A 136 12.11 2.96 2.06
N THR A 137 11.18 2.22 2.68
CA THR A 137 10.49 2.66 3.90
C THR A 137 11.48 2.99 5.03
N GLU A 138 12.43 2.10 5.27
CA GLU A 138 13.42 2.30 6.33
C GLU A 138 14.36 3.48 6.01
N SER A 139 14.81 3.63 4.76
CA SER A 139 15.64 4.78 4.36
C SER A 139 14.88 6.09 4.55
N LEU A 140 13.66 6.19 4.03
CA LEU A 140 12.84 7.40 4.18
C LEU A 140 12.55 7.71 5.66
N ARG A 141 12.28 6.67 6.48
CA ARG A 141 12.07 6.84 7.92
C ARG A 141 13.25 7.57 8.56
N GLN A 142 14.48 7.20 8.23
CA GLN A 142 15.68 7.85 8.77
C GLN A 142 15.81 9.32 8.34
N GLU A 143 15.36 9.65 7.13
CA GLU A 143 15.42 11.02 6.60
C GLU A 143 14.45 11.98 7.31
N VAL A 144 13.25 11.50 7.68
CA VAL A 144 12.15 12.39 8.10
C VAL A 144 11.71 12.23 9.56
N THR A 145 12.17 11.21 10.27
CA THR A 145 11.70 10.92 11.64
C THR A 145 11.92 12.08 12.62
N GLN A 146 13.02 12.81 12.50
CA GLN A 146 13.29 13.97 13.34
C GLN A 146 12.35 15.16 13.07
N ARG A 147 11.69 15.15 11.94
CA ARG A 147 10.64 16.11 11.57
C ARG A 147 9.23 15.61 11.90
N HIS A 148 9.14 14.56 12.72
CA HIS A 148 7.89 13.95 13.17
C HIS A 148 6.98 13.39 12.06
N VAL A 149 7.54 13.03 10.92
CA VAL A 149 6.86 12.17 9.94
C VAL A 149 7.23 10.72 10.26
N ARG A 150 6.24 9.95 10.67
CA ARG A 150 6.40 8.50 10.95
C ARG A 150 6.24 7.73 9.65
N VAL A 151 7.19 6.90 9.34
CA VAL A 151 7.15 6.05 8.15
C VAL A 151 7.22 4.59 8.60
N GLY A 152 6.20 3.83 8.26
CA GLY A 152 6.12 2.43 8.62
C GLY A 152 5.70 1.55 7.44
N VAL A 153 6.02 0.28 7.55
CA VAL A 153 5.61 -0.76 6.60
C VAL A 153 4.67 -1.75 7.28
N LEU A 154 3.56 -2.04 6.63
CA LEU A 154 2.66 -3.12 7.01
C LEU A 154 2.84 -4.27 6.02
N GLU A 155 2.99 -5.49 6.53
CA GLU A 155 3.37 -6.67 5.76
C GLU A 155 2.35 -7.80 5.99
N PRO A 156 1.28 -7.82 5.15
CA PRO A 156 0.27 -8.85 5.24
C PRO A 156 0.77 -10.22 4.78
N GLY A 157 0.24 -11.28 5.40
CA GLY A 157 0.17 -12.61 4.83
C GLY A 157 -0.93 -12.72 3.77
N GLY A 158 -1.57 -13.88 3.69
CA GLY A 158 -2.70 -14.12 2.79
C GLY A 158 -3.94 -13.33 3.23
N VAL A 159 -4.50 -12.54 2.32
CA VAL A 159 -5.72 -11.75 2.53
C VAL A 159 -6.72 -12.04 1.41
N ALA A 160 -7.98 -12.22 1.75
CA ALA A 160 -9.07 -12.47 0.81
C ALA A 160 -9.37 -11.23 -0.04
N THR A 161 -8.61 -11.04 -1.11
CA THR A 161 -8.72 -9.90 -2.03
C THR A 161 -8.65 -10.35 -3.49
N GLU A 162 -8.92 -9.41 -4.40
CA GLU A 162 -8.77 -9.66 -5.83
C GLU A 162 -7.30 -9.71 -6.32
N LEU A 163 -6.32 -9.51 -5.44
CA LEU A 163 -4.90 -9.42 -5.82
C LEU A 163 -4.43 -10.67 -6.62
N GLY A 164 -4.87 -11.84 -6.19
CA GLY A 164 -4.58 -13.11 -6.87
C GLY A 164 -5.28 -13.28 -8.22
N SER A 165 -6.42 -12.63 -8.44
CA SER A 165 -7.26 -12.82 -9.63
C SER A 165 -6.62 -12.31 -10.93
N HIS A 166 -5.60 -11.47 -10.84
CA HIS A 166 -4.87 -10.92 -11.99
C HIS A 166 -3.89 -11.90 -12.63
N ASN A 167 -3.66 -13.04 -11.99
CA ASN A 167 -2.76 -14.07 -12.48
C ASN A 167 -3.42 -14.95 -13.56
N LYS A 168 -2.59 -15.55 -14.41
CA LYS A 168 -3.02 -16.55 -15.39
C LYS A 168 -3.70 -17.72 -14.69
N PRO A 169 -4.70 -18.38 -15.33
CA PRO A 169 -5.39 -19.52 -14.72
C PRO A 169 -4.46 -20.62 -14.21
N GLU A 170 -3.40 -20.94 -14.97
CA GLU A 170 -2.43 -21.97 -14.61
C GLU A 170 -1.69 -21.61 -13.31
N VAL A 171 -1.32 -20.36 -13.14
CA VAL A 171 -0.65 -19.85 -11.94
C VAL A 171 -1.59 -19.87 -10.75
N ARG A 172 -2.83 -19.43 -10.94
CA ARG A 172 -3.86 -19.49 -9.90
C ARG A 172 -4.07 -20.90 -9.40
N ASN A 173 -4.34 -21.83 -10.30
CA ASN A 173 -4.60 -23.24 -9.98
C ASN A 173 -3.42 -23.93 -9.29
N GLN A 174 -2.19 -23.51 -9.57
CA GLN A 174 -1.00 -24.16 -9.01
C GLN A 174 -0.47 -23.51 -7.72
N MET A 175 -0.64 -22.19 -7.56
CA MET A 175 0.05 -21.43 -6.50
C MET A 175 -0.90 -20.68 -5.57
N ILE A 176 -2.06 -20.24 -6.07
CA ILE A 176 -2.91 -19.32 -5.32
C ILE A 176 -4.12 -20.07 -4.74
N ASP A 177 -4.89 -20.72 -5.58
CA ASP A 177 -6.13 -21.38 -5.16
C ASP A 177 -5.88 -22.46 -4.10
N PRO A 178 -4.83 -23.33 -4.20
CA PRO A 178 -4.55 -24.31 -3.15
C PRO A 178 -4.17 -23.68 -1.79
N PHE A 179 -3.50 -22.54 -1.81
CA PHE A 179 -3.21 -21.80 -0.58
C PHE A 179 -4.49 -21.26 0.08
N LEU A 180 -5.39 -20.68 -0.73
CA LEU A 180 -6.66 -20.13 -0.23
C LEU A 180 -7.62 -21.22 0.28
N GLU A 181 -7.55 -22.45 -0.27
CA GLU A 181 -8.33 -23.59 0.20
C GLU A 181 -7.83 -24.18 1.51
N GLN A 182 -6.53 -24.05 1.81
CA GLN A 182 -5.88 -24.69 2.94
C GLN A 182 -5.65 -23.73 4.13
N THR A 183 -5.84 -22.43 3.93
CA THR A 183 -5.53 -21.41 4.92
C THR A 183 -6.77 -20.55 5.19
N GLU A 184 -7.13 -20.38 6.45
CA GLU A 184 -8.09 -19.35 6.85
C GLU A 184 -7.42 -17.98 6.72
N VAL A 185 -7.59 -17.38 5.54
CA VAL A 185 -6.92 -16.12 5.20
C VAL A 185 -7.56 -14.93 5.93
N LEU A 186 -6.77 -13.86 6.09
CA LEU A 186 -7.26 -12.59 6.63
C LEU A 186 -8.32 -11.96 5.71
N VAL A 187 -9.11 -11.07 6.27
CA VAL A 187 -10.01 -10.17 5.51
C VAL A 187 -9.38 -8.77 5.38
N PRO A 188 -9.81 -7.97 4.40
CA PRO A 188 -9.28 -6.60 4.22
C PRO A 188 -9.37 -5.73 5.47
N GLU A 189 -10.39 -5.93 6.29
CA GLU A 189 -10.65 -5.22 7.54
C GLU A 189 -9.53 -5.45 8.58
N ASP A 190 -8.94 -6.64 8.65
CA ASP A 190 -7.81 -6.93 9.54
C ASP A 190 -6.60 -6.06 9.21
N ILE A 191 -6.40 -5.80 7.92
CA ILE A 191 -5.31 -4.95 7.44
C ILE A 191 -5.62 -3.47 7.67
N ALA A 192 -6.89 -3.07 7.50
CA ALA A 192 -7.34 -1.71 7.79
C ALA A 192 -7.17 -1.38 9.28
N ASP A 193 -7.50 -2.31 10.18
CA ASP A 193 -7.27 -2.18 11.62
C ASP A 193 -5.77 -2.05 11.94
N GLY A 194 -4.93 -2.78 11.24
CA GLY A 194 -3.48 -2.63 11.35
C GLY A 194 -3.00 -1.23 10.96
N VAL A 195 -3.50 -0.69 9.84
CA VAL A 195 -3.21 0.70 9.42
C VAL A 195 -3.71 1.69 10.48
N ALA A 196 -4.96 1.53 10.94
CA ALA A 196 -5.54 2.40 11.97
C ALA A 196 -4.70 2.35 13.25
N TYR A 197 -4.26 1.15 13.68
CA TYR A 197 -3.37 1.01 14.82
C TYR A 197 -2.07 1.80 14.63
N MET A 198 -1.42 1.74 13.47
CA MET A 198 -0.17 2.43 13.21
C MET A 198 -0.32 3.96 13.29
N VAL A 199 -1.37 4.54 12.67
CA VAL A 199 -1.51 5.99 12.52
C VAL A 199 -2.18 6.67 13.73
N THR A 200 -2.85 5.91 14.61
CA THR A 200 -3.53 6.47 15.79
C THR A 200 -2.67 6.48 17.06
N ARG A 201 -1.41 6.03 17.00
CA ARG A 201 -0.54 6.07 18.18
C ARG A 201 -0.23 7.51 18.60
N PRO A 202 -0.02 7.74 19.90
CA PRO A 202 0.47 9.04 20.38
C PRO A 202 1.73 9.49 19.63
N ARG A 203 1.91 10.81 19.52
CA ARG A 203 2.98 11.43 18.71
C ARG A 203 4.39 10.84 18.93
N HIS A 204 4.71 10.44 20.16
CA HIS A 204 6.03 9.90 20.52
C HIS A 204 6.22 8.42 20.19
N ILE A 205 5.17 7.75 19.68
CA ILE A 205 5.22 6.32 19.31
C ILE A 205 5.15 6.21 17.79
N ALA A 206 6.13 5.53 17.22
CA ALA A 206 6.13 5.14 15.80
C ALA A 206 6.15 3.62 15.69
N ILE A 207 5.27 3.08 14.86
CA ILE A 207 5.29 1.65 14.50
C ILE A 207 6.03 1.55 13.16
N GLY A 208 7.26 1.06 13.21
CA GLY A 208 8.12 0.96 12.02
C GLY A 208 7.75 -0.20 11.13
N GLU A 209 7.40 -1.34 11.71
CA GLU A 209 7.00 -2.55 10.99
C GLU A 209 5.82 -3.21 11.72
N LEU A 210 4.84 -3.68 10.94
CA LEU A 210 3.72 -4.45 11.46
C LEU A 210 3.47 -5.66 10.56
N TRP A 211 3.54 -6.84 11.16
CA TRP A 211 3.32 -8.13 10.54
C TRP A 211 1.95 -8.66 10.93
N ILE A 212 1.09 -8.91 9.94
CA ILE A 212 -0.24 -9.49 10.18
C ILE A 212 -0.38 -10.72 9.30
N MET A 213 -0.49 -11.88 9.93
CA MET A 213 -0.48 -13.18 9.26
C MET A 213 -1.73 -13.99 9.64
N PRO A 214 -2.28 -14.76 8.70
CA PRO A 214 -3.13 -15.87 9.08
C PRO A 214 -2.40 -16.78 10.10
N THR A 215 -3.12 -17.24 11.12
CA THR A 215 -2.53 -18.13 12.14
C THR A 215 -1.98 -19.42 11.52
N ASP A 216 -2.62 -19.90 10.45
CA ASP A 216 -2.27 -21.16 9.78
C ASP A 216 -1.20 -20.99 8.68
N GLN A 217 -0.80 -19.78 8.39
CA GLN A 217 0.22 -19.53 7.37
C GLN A 217 1.63 -19.67 7.95
N VAL A 218 2.41 -20.62 7.39
CA VAL A 218 3.81 -20.89 7.74
C VAL A 218 4.76 -20.13 6.83
#